data_4a71db394e197c64476829fd021fff04
#
_entry.id   4a71db394e197c64476829fd021fff04
#
_cell.length_a   1.000
_cell.length_b   1.000
_cell.length_c   1.000
_cell.angle_alpha   90.00
_cell.angle_beta   90.00
_cell.angle_gamma   90.00
#
_symmetry.space_group_name_H-M   'P 1'
#
loop_
_entity.id
_entity.type
_entity.pdbx_description
1 polymer ?
#
loop_
_entity_poly.entity_id
_entity_poly.type
_entity_poly.pdbx_seq_one_letter_code
_entity_poly.pdbx_strand_id
1 'polypeptide(L)'
;RDAQESRGLGDVYKRQEYAYGSILVECEGTLEYPHAELLGFTVAEEALTVNGVKMPLEELYKANTEKFAAVYPDKGRNSAEVMTSAPAPKTFVYPGEAVETPVVYIPVFPGTNCDYDTAKAFRAAGAEVRTSVLCNIAGDDVLRSIAEMKEHIRRAHIFVLAGGFSAGDEPDGSAKFIVNVLNNKDIRDEIHALTDRGGLILGICNGFQALVKSGLLPYGRLGMVTKESPTLFRNDVNRHISQIVSTRVATTASPWLRGFRPGELHSIAVSHGEGKFVVSEELARELFANGQVAFQYADAAGNPTAEAPWNPNGSSYAIEGIISQNGLILGKMGHTERYENNLFKNIAGNKQQSLFANAVAYFRKVQ
;
A
#
# COMPACT_ATOMS: atom_id res chain seq x y z
N ARG A 1 0.63 27.00 -14.70
CA ARG A 1 1.73 27.56 -15.50
C ARG A 1 1.36 27.47 -16.95
N ASP A 2 1.63 28.31 -17.65
CA ASP A 2 1.22 29.13 -18.74
C ASP A 2 1.65 28.58 -20.10
N ALA A 3 0.78 28.13 -20.97
CA ALA A 3 1.09 27.78 -22.35
C ALA A 3 0.64 28.90 -23.32
N GLN A 4 1.55 29.47 -24.02
CA GLN A 4 1.30 30.55 -24.96
C GLN A 4 1.39 30.08 -26.41
N GLU A 5 0.59 30.68 -27.23
CA GLU A 5 0.51 30.79 -28.68
C GLU A 5 1.32 29.85 -29.56
N SER A 6 0.60 29.12 -30.39
CA SER A 6 1.16 28.56 -31.61
C SER A 6 0.77 29.42 -32.83
N ARG A 7 1.67 29.57 -33.75
CA ARG A 7 1.49 30.32 -34.98
C ARG A 7 1.22 29.37 -36.15
N GLY A 8 0.00 29.45 -36.69
CA GLY A 8 -0.33 28.88 -37.98
C GLY A 8 -1.21 27.59 -37.97
N LEU A 9 -1.97 27.40 -39.03
CA LEU A 9 -2.90 26.26 -39.22
C LEU A 9 -2.20 24.88 -39.19
N GLY A 10 -0.94 24.79 -39.63
CA GLY A 10 -0.16 23.55 -39.58
C GLY A 10 0.05 22.99 -38.18
N ASP A 11 0.12 23.87 -37.17
CA ASP A 11 0.37 23.46 -35.79
C ASP A 11 -0.87 22.84 -35.11
N VAL A 12 -2.09 23.15 -35.60
CA VAL A 12 -3.34 22.55 -35.08
C VAL A 12 -3.41 21.07 -35.41
N TYR A 13 -3.03 20.69 -36.63
CA TYR A 13 -3.02 19.30 -37.06
C TYR A 13 -1.95 18.49 -36.28
N LYS A 14 -0.75 19.04 -36.13
CA LYS A 14 0.34 18.38 -35.36
C LYS A 14 -0.05 18.10 -33.91
N ARG A 15 -0.90 18.93 -33.29
CA ARG A 15 -1.37 18.74 -31.91
C ARG A 15 -2.47 17.70 -31.76
N GLN A 16 -3.09 17.31 -32.88
CA GLN A 16 -4.10 16.26 -32.93
C GLN A 16 -3.54 14.92 -33.41
N GLU A 17 -2.30 14.90 -33.87
CA GLU A 17 -1.62 13.66 -34.27
C GLU A 17 -1.13 12.88 -33.05
N TYR A 18 -1.26 11.58 -33.14
CA TYR A 18 -0.69 10.69 -32.15
C TYR A 18 0.83 10.63 -32.34
N ALA A 19 1.59 11.24 -31.45
CA ALA A 19 3.03 11.23 -31.48
C ALA A 19 3.59 10.31 -30.38
N TYR A 20 3.45 9.00 -30.59
CA TYR A 20 3.94 8.02 -29.63
C TYR A 20 5.45 8.17 -29.39
N GLY A 21 5.84 8.22 -28.11
CA GLY A 21 7.24 8.40 -27.71
C GLY A 21 7.69 9.86 -27.64
N SER A 22 6.84 10.83 -27.99
CA SER A 22 7.14 12.24 -27.77
C SER A 22 7.05 12.62 -26.31
N ILE A 23 7.91 13.53 -25.88
CA ILE A 23 7.97 14.04 -24.51
C ILE A 23 7.72 15.53 -24.56
N LEU A 24 6.75 16.02 -23.80
CA LEU A 24 6.53 17.45 -23.59
C LEU A 24 7.44 17.93 -22.44
N VAL A 25 8.24 18.94 -22.71
CA VAL A 25 9.21 19.48 -21.75
C VAL A 25 8.95 20.97 -21.53
N GLU A 26 8.91 21.41 -20.29
CA GLU A 26 9.00 22.81 -19.90
C GLU A 26 10.46 23.14 -19.61
N CYS A 27 10.99 24.21 -20.21
CA CYS A 27 12.37 24.63 -19.99
C CYS A 27 12.48 26.16 -19.94
N GLU A 28 13.47 26.65 -19.25
CA GLU A 28 13.88 28.06 -19.32
C GLU A 28 14.84 28.25 -20.49
N GLY A 29 14.55 29.21 -21.37
CA GLY A 29 15.35 29.50 -22.54
C GLY A 29 15.04 28.59 -23.74
N THR A 30 15.99 28.44 -24.64
CA THR A 30 15.84 27.65 -25.87
C THR A 30 16.42 26.25 -25.68
N LEU A 31 15.62 25.22 -25.97
CA LEU A 31 16.10 23.84 -26.00
C LEU A 31 16.75 23.54 -27.36
N GLU A 32 18.07 23.45 -27.39
CA GLU A 32 18.82 22.99 -28.57
C GLU A 32 18.93 21.47 -28.60
N TYR A 33 17.90 20.82 -29.11
CA TYR A 33 17.90 19.36 -29.28
C TYR A 33 17.39 19.01 -30.70
N PRO A 34 18.04 18.08 -31.40
CA PRO A 34 17.56 17.62 -32.70
C PRO A 34 16.11 17.12 -32.59
N HIS A 35 15.24 17.61 -33.44
CA HIS A 35 13.80 17.28 -33.46
C HIS A 35 12.97 17.86 -32.31
N ALA A 36 13.50 18.79 -31.51
CA ALA A 36 12.66 19.57 -30.59
C ALA A 36 11.87 20.64 -31.36
N GLU A 37 10.58 20.70 -31.09
CA GLU A 37 9.71 21.73 -31.66
C GLU A 37 9.13 22.59 -30.52
N LEU A 38 9.14 23.91 -30.69
CA LEU A 38 8.49 24.83 -29.78
C LEU A 38 6.97 24.75 -29.99
N LEU A 39 6.23 24.24 -29.00
CA LEU A 39 4.78 24.14 -29.04
C LEU A 39 4.07 25.37 -28.48
N GLY A 40 4.71 26.12 -27.61
CA GLY A 40 4.13 27.28 -26.94
C GLY A 40 4.99 27.74 -25.77
N PHE A 41 4.41 28.60 -24.98
CA PHE A 41 5.03 29.18 -23.78
C PHE A 41 4.14 28.98 -22.58
N THR A 42 4.71 28.91 -21.42
CA THR A 42 3.97 28.84 -20.17
C THR A 42 3.62 30.24 -19.66
N VAL A 43 2.39 30.48 -19.15
CA VAL A 43 1.84 31.78 -18.68
C VAL A 43 1.30 31.62 -17.23
N ALA A 44 1.17 32.66 -16.36
CA ALA A 44 0.70 32.58 -14.97
C ALA A 44 -0.81 32.34 -14.84
N GLU A 45 -1.52 32.43 -15.96
CA GLU A 45 -2.95 32.32 -15.99
C GLU A 45 -3.41 30.85 -16.12
N GLU A 46 -4.39 30.44 -15.33
CA GLU A 46 -4.93 29.06 -15.36
C GLU A 46 -5.82 28.85 -16.60
N ALA A 47 -5.24 28.99 -17.79
CA ALA A 47 -5.90 28.84 -19.06
C ALA A 47 -4.98 28.29 -20.14
N LEU A 48 -5.52 27.55 -21.09
CA LEU A 48 -4.86 27.15 -22.33
C LEU A 48 -5.37 28.05 -23.47
N THR A 49 -4.46 28.72 -24.17
CA THR A 49 -4.83 29.51 -25.36
C THR A 49 -4.27 28.84 -26.61
N VAL A 50 -5.14 28.47 -27.53
CA VAL A 50 -4.79 27.85 -28.82
C VAL A 50 -5.38 28.68 -29.95
N ASN A 51 -4.53 29.22 -30.84
CA ASN A 51 -4.98 30.05 -31.97
C ASN A 51 -5.88 31.24 -31.57
N GLY A 52 -5.59 31.87 -30.44
CA GLY A 52 -6.37 32.99 -29.91
C GLY A 52 -7.66 32.57 -29.16
N VAL A 53 -7.99 31.31 -29.11
CA VAL A 53 -9.13 30.79 -28.32
C VAL A 53 -8.60 30.42 -26.94
N LYS A 54 -9.13 31.12 -25.94
CA LYS A 54 -8.78 30.91 -24.53
C LYS A 54 -9.79 29.93 -23.89
N MET A 55 -9.25 28.92 -23.20
CA MET A 55 -10.03 27.89 -22.52
C MET A 55 -9.53 27.80 -21.06
N PRO A 56 -10.39 27.97 -20.05
CA PRO A 56 -10.02 27.77 -18.65
C PRO A 56 -9.55 26.32 -18.39
N LEU A 57 -8.47 26.15 -17.63
CA LEU A 57 -7.95 24.81 -17.30
C LEU A 57 -8.99 23.97 -16.55
N GLU A 58 -9.78 24.58 -15.69
CA GLU A 58 -10.86 23.88 -14.97
C GLU A 58 -11.87 23.23 -15.91
N GLU A 59 -12.30 23.95 -16.97
CA GLU A 59 -13.24 23.42 -17.96
C GLU A 59 -12.62 22.28 -18.76
N LEU A 60 -11.36 22.42 -19.15
CA LEU A 60 -10.62 21.37 -19.86
C LEU A 60 -10.42 20.13 -18.98
N TYR A 61 -10.09 20.34 -17.72
CA TYR A 61 -9.95 19.26 -16.74
C TYR A 61 -11.27 18.50 -16.58
N LYS A 62 -12.38 19.20 -16.34
CA LYS A 62 -13.72 18.60 -16.26
C LYS A 62 -14.07 17.83 -17.53
N ALA A 63 -13.89 18.43 -18.70
CA ALA A 63 -14.19 17.79 -19.98
C ALA A 63 -13.38 16.48 -20.17
N ASN A 64 -12.16 16.42 -19.66
CA ASN A 64 -11.31 15.24 -19.75
C ASN A 64 -11.65 14.18 -18.69
N THR A 65 -11.89 14.57 -17.45
CA THR A 65 -12.05 13.64 -16.32
C THR A 65 -13.48 13.18 -16.12
N GLU A 66 -14.49 14.01 -16.41
CA GLU A 66 -15.91 13.71 -16.16
C GLU A 66 -16.60 12.98 -17.31
N LYS A 67 -15.96 12.87 -18.47
CA LYS A 67 -16.55 12.26 -19.69
C LYS A 67 -17.13 10.86 -19.44
N PHE A 68 -16.50 10.09 -18.60
CA PHE A 68 -16.90 8.73 -18.29
C PHE A 68 -17.41 8.56 -16.85
N ALA A 69 -17.59 9.64 -16.10
CA ALA A 69 -17.97 9.59 -14.68
C ALA A 69 -19.28 8.83 -14.41
N ALA A 70 -20.22 8.83 -15.37
CA ALA A 70 -21.45 8.07 -15.25
C ALA A 70 -21.25 6.54 -15.34
N VAL A 71 -20.21 6.10 -16.07
CA VAL A 71 -19.90 4.67 -16.28
C VAL A 71 -18.74 4.23 -15.37
N TYR A 72 -17.77 5.10 -15.19
CA TYR A 72 -16.60 4.86 -14.36
C TYR A 72 -16.43 6.00 -13.35
N PRO A 73 -17.21 6.02 -12.26
CA PRO A 73 -17.10 7.06 -11.24
C PRO A 73 -15.71 7.05 -10.64
N ASP A 74 -15.12 8.23 -10.46
CA ASP A 74 -13.83 8.44 -9.80
C ASP A 74 -13.98 8.70 -8.30
N LYS A 75 -15.22 8.99 -7.84
CA LYS A 75 -15.55 9.22 -6.42
C LYS A 75 -16.48 8.12 -5.92
N GLY A 76 -16.08 7.49 -4.83
CA GLY A 76 -16.90 6.52 -4.12
C GLY A 76 -17.96 7.18 -3.23
N ARG A 77 -18.81 6.35 -2.63
CA ARG A 77 -19.76 6.77 -1.57
C ARG A 77 -19.00 6.78 -0.25
N ASN A 78 -18.38 7.89 0.10
CA ASN A 78 -17.63 7.98 1.35
C ASN A 78 -18.54 8.30 2.54
N SER A 79 -18.34 7.61 3.67
CA SER A 79 -18.86 8.10 4.95
C SER A 79 -18.02 9.30 5.37
N ALA A 80 -18.65 10.37 5.80
CA ALA A 80 -17.95 11.59 6.22
C ALA A 80 -17.20 11.44 7.57
N GLU A 81 -17.32 10.30 8.24
CA GLU A 81 -16.79 10.11 9.58
C GLU A 81 -15.31 9.72 9.58
N VAL A 82 -14.56 10.41 10.41
CA VAL A 82 -13.16 10.15 10.70
C VAL A 82 -12.98 10.06 12.20
N MET A 83 -12.23 9.04 12.64
CA MET A 83 -11.80 8.91 14.03
C MET A 83 -10.30 9.15 14.10
N THR A 84 -9.86 9.67 15.24
CA THR A 84 -8.44 9.79 15.59
C THR A 84 -8.22 9.25 16.99
N SER A 85 -7.02 8.72 17.23
CA SER A 85 -6.58 8.37 18.58
C SER A 85 -5.16 8.90 18.80
N ALA A 86 -4.82 9.10 20.06
CA ALA A 86 -3.47 9.39 20.48
C ALA A 86 -3.07 8.37 21.57
N PRO A 87 -2.88 7.08 21.19
CA PRO A 87 -2.53 6.06 22.15
C PRO A 87 -1.15 6.35 22.75
N ALA A 88 -1.00 5.98 24.02
CA ALA A 88 0.30 6.07 24.67
C ALA A 88 1.35 5.23 23.92
N PRO A 89 2.58 5.72 23.74
CA PRO A 89 3.64 4.96 23.12
C PRO A 89 3.92 3.68 23.92
N LYS A 90 4.10 2.56 23.21
CA LYS A 90 4.51 1.28 23.83
C LYS A 90 5.95 0.98 23.48
N THR A 91 6.69 0.46 24.45
CA THR A 91 8.04 -0.04 24.23
C THR A 91 8.00 -1.54 23.94
N PHE A 92 8.66 -1.95 22.87
CA PHE A 92 8.77 -3.35 22.48
C PHE A 92 10.23 -3.79 22.57
N VAL A 93 10.44 -4.92 23.22
CA VAL A 93 11.75 -5.56 23.32
C VAL A 93 11.59 -6.98 22.81
N TYR A 94 12.49 -7.41 21.94
CA TYR A 94 12.51 -8.81 21.50
C TYR A 94 12.86 -9.72 22.69
N PRO A 95 12.03 -10.72 23.01
CA PRO A 95 12.24 -11.56 24.18
C PRO A 95 13.33 -12.61 24.01
N GLY A 96 13.77 -12.87 22.76
CA GLY A 96 14.82 -13.82 22.45
C GLY A 96 16.22 -13.24 22.52
N GLU A 97 17.22 -14.04 22.16
CA GLU A 97 18.59 -13.57 21.98
C GLU A 97 18.66 -12.60 20.79
N ALA A 98 19.49 -11.57 20.93
CA ALA A 98 19.69 -10.61 19.86
C ALA A 98 20.26 -11.26 18.59
N VAL A 99 19.71 -10.87 17.45
CA VAL A 99 20.08 -11.41 16.13
C VAL A 99 20.54 -10.28 15.23
N GLU A 100 21.79 -10.32 14.81
CA GLU A 100 22.37 -9.29 13.94
C GLU A 100 21.74 -9.30 12.55
N THR A 101 21.50 -10.49 12.00
CA THR A 101 20.90 -10.67 10.66
C THR A 101 19.63 -11.53 10.80
N PRO A 102 18.48 -10.92 11.09
CA PRO A 102 17.23 -11.68 11.22
C PRO A 102 16.81 -12.31 9.90
N VAL A 103 16.27 -13.52 9.98
CA VAL A 103 15.77 -14.28 8.85
C VAL A 103 14.32 -13.85 8.55
N VAL A 104 14.07 -13.41 7.32
CA VAL A 104 12.74 -13.10 6.78
C VAL A 104 12.30 -14.23 5.86
N TYR A 105 11.10 -14.73 6.04
CA TYR A 105 10.51 -15.71 5.13
C TYR A 105 9.31 -15.10 4.39
N ILE A 106 9.34 -15.23 3.06
CA ILE A 106 8.30 -14.76 2.14
C ILE A 106 7.83 -15.95 1.30
N PRO A 107 6.69 -16.58 1.60
CA PRO A 107 6.09 -17.59 0.71
C PRO A 107 5.57 -16.91 -0.56
N VAL A 108 5.79 -17.54 -1.69
CA VAL A 108 5.32 -17.10 -3.01
C VAL A 108 4.18 -18.02 -3.43
N PHE A 109 2.97 -17.50 -3.42
CA PHE A 109 1.77 -18.20 -3.89
C PHE A 109 1.54 -17.96 -5.37
N PRO A 110 0.82 -18.84 -6.08
CA PRO A 110 0.37 -18.54 -7.43
C PRO A 110 -0.34 -17.17 -7.48
N GLY A 111 0.17 -16.24 -8.28
CA GLY A 111 -0.35 -14.87 -8.37
C GLY A 111 0.30 -13.84 -7.43
N THR A 112 1.20 -14.22 -6.52
CA THR A 112 2.07 -13.27 -5.81
C THR A 112 3.00 -12.58 -6.80
N ASN A 113 3.14 -11.24 -6.71
CA ASN A 113 3.99 -10.48 -7.62
C ASN A 113 4.86 -9.40 -6.97
N CYS A 114 4.66 -9.09 -5.69
CA CYS A 114 5.47 -8.11 -4.94
C CYS A 114 6.54 -8.77 -4.04
N ASP A 115 6.80 -10.06 -4.21
CA ASP A 115 7.79 -10.81 -3.44
C ASP A 115 9.22 -10.32 -3.70
N TYR A 116 9.55 -9.99 -4.94
CA TYR A 116 10.86 -9.47 -5.32
C TYR A 116 11.17 -8.12 -4.66
N ASP A 117 10.27 -7.14 -4.78
CA ASP A 117 10.45 -5.82 -4.18
C ASP A 117 10.48 -5.89 -2.65
N THR A 118 9.62 -6.72 -2.07
CA THR A 118 9.60 -6.98 -0.62
C THR A 118 10.92 -7.60 -0.15
N ALA A 119 11.42 -8.60 -0.87
CA ALA A 119 12.71 -9.24 -0.57
C ALA A 119 13.88 -8.25 -0.69
N LYS A 120 13.87 -7.40 -1.73
CA LYS A 120 14.86 -6.35 -1.94
C LYS A 120 14.87 -5.36 -0.79
N ALA A 121 13.69 -4.90 -0.33
CA ALA A 121 13.56 -3.95 0.77
C ALA A 121 14.10 -4.52 2.09
N PHE A 122 13.81 -5.77 2.42
CA PHE A 122 14.37 -6.42 3.61
C PHE A 122 15.87 -6.67 3.53
N ARG A 123 16.41 -7.07 2.37
CA ARG A 123 17.87 -7.20 2.17
C ARG A 123 18.57 -5.86 2.34
N ALA A 124 18.00 -4.78 1.81
CA ALA A 124 18.52 -3.42 1.99
C ALA A 124 18.50 -2.98 3.47
N ALA A 125 17.55 -3.48 4.27
CA ALA A 125 17.50 -3.28 5.72
C ALA A 125 18.50 -4.16 6.51
N GLY A 126 19.18 -5.10 5.87
CA GLY A 126 20.18 -5.98 6.49
C GLY A 126 19.63 -7.30 7.01
N ALA A 127 18.55 -7.81 6.46
CA ALA A 127 18.00 -9.12 6.75
C ALA A 127 18.48 -10.20 5.77
N GLU A 128 18.52 -11.45 6.22
CA GLU A 128 18.57 -12.62 5.34
C GLU A 128 17.15 -12.92 4.86
N VAL A 129 16.94 -13.00 3.54
CA VAL A 129 15.61 -13.27 2.98
C VAL A 129 15.57 -14.62 2.31
N ARG A 130 14.62 -15.45 2.72
CA ARG A 130 14.29 -16.76 2.16
C ARG A 130 12.91 -16.71 1.52
N THR A 131 12.81 -17.30 0.33
CA THR A 131 11.55 -17.44 -0.40
C THR A 131 11.37 -18.89 -0.80
N SER A 132 10.13 -19.37 -0.83
CA SER A 132 9.78 -20.64 -1.46
C SER A 132 8.47 -20.49 -2.23
N VAL A 133 8.36 -21.21 -3.34
CA VAL A 133 7.18 -21.16 -4.20
C VAL A 133 6.24 -22.29 -3.78
N LEU A 134 4.98 -21.95 -3.51
CA LEU A 134 3.95 -22.95 -3.29
C LEU A 134 3.52 -23.53 -4.65
N CYS A 135 3.97 -24.76 -4.91
CA CYS A 135 3.63 -25.50 -6.12
C CYS A 135 2.29 -26.23 -5.93
N ASN A 136 1.46 -26.21 -6.97
CA ASN A 136 0.13 -26.83 -6.97
C ASN A 136 -0.20 -27.57 -8.29
N ILE A 137 0.83 -28.03 -9.02
CA ILE A 137 0.67 -28.71 -10.30
C ILE A 137 0.21 -30.16 -10.07
N ALA A 138 0.78 -30.83 -9.08
CA ALA A 138 0.40 -32.17 -8.67
C ALA A 138 0.02 -32.22 -7.18
N GLY A 139 -0.75 -33.23 -6.77
CA GLY A 139 -1.21 -33.34 -5.38
C GLY A 139 -0.08 -33.38 -4.36
N ASP A 140 1.00 -34.09 -4.66
CA ASP A 140 2.18 -34.17 -3.78
C ASP A 140 2.97 -32.88 -3.71
N ASP A 141 2.85 -31.96 -4.70
CA ASP A 141 3.53 -30.69 -4.69
C ASP A 141 3.04 -29.79 -3.56
N VAL A 142 1.73 -29.77 -3.34
CA VAL A 142 1.13 -29.00 -2.24
C VAL A 142 1.63 -29.49 -0.89
N LEU A 143 1.69 -30.80 -0.69
CA LEU A 143 2.17 -31.38 0.58
C LEU A 143 3.64 -31.06 0.82
N ARG A 144 4.49 -31.15 -0.21
CA ARG A 144 5.91 -30.76 -0.12
C ARG A 144 6.07 -29.27 0.18
N SER A 145 5.30 -28.43 -0.52
CA SER A 145 5.34 -26.98 -0.30
C SER A 145 4.89 -26.58 1.10
N ILE A 146 3.87 -27.25 1.66
CA ILE A 146 3.43 -27.05 3.04
C ILE A 146 4.53 -27.45 4.04
N ALA A 147 5.19 -28.59 3.82
CA ALA A 147 6.27 -29.06 4.67
C ALA A 147 7.48 -28.10 4.63
N GLU A 148 7.85 -27.61 3.46
CA GLU A 148 8.91 -26.62 3.27
C GLU A 148 8.55 -25.30 3.94
N MET A 149 7.34 -24.79 3.73
CA MET A 149 6.84 -23.57 4.35
C MET A 149 6.89 -23.65 5.89
N LYS A 150 6.47 -24.77 6.45
CA LYS A 150 6.55 -25.05 7.89
C LYS A 150 7.98 -24.89 8.42
N GLU A 151 8.97 -25.50 7.77
CA GLU A 151 10.36 -25.40 8.18
C GLU A 151 10.91 -23.98 8.05
N HIS A 152 10.52 -23.24 7.02
CA HIS A 152 10.90 -21.85 6.86
C HIS A 152 10.30 -20.96 7.95
N ILE A 153 9.01 -21.10 8.30
CA ILE A 153 8.35 -20.32 9.37
C ILE A 153 9.01 -20.61 10.71
N ARG A 154 9.34 -21.88 10.99
CA ARG A 154 10.01 -22.27 12.23
C ARG A 154 11.34 -21.57 12.45
N ARG A 155 12.09 -21.31 11.37
CA ARG A 155 13.42 -20.68 11.41
C ARG A 155 13.36 -19.15 11.21
N ALA A 156 12.23 -18.62 10.81
CA ALA A 156 12.10 -17.20 10.54
C ALA A 156 11.97 -16.37 11.83
N HIS A 157 12.44 -15.15 11.78
CA HIS A 157 12.17 -14.09 12.74
C HIS A 157 11.02 -13.21 12.27
N ILE A 158 10.87 -13.07 10.95
CA ILE A 158 9.84 -12.28 10.30
C ILE A 158 9.16 -13.14 9.23
N PHE A 159 7.83 -13.20 9.27
CA PHE A 159 6.99 -13.82 8.24
C PHE A 159 6.27 -12.74 7.44
N VAL A 160 6.32 -12.83 6.12
CA VAL A 160 5.76 -11.77 5.26
C VAL A 160 4.86 -12.35 4.19
N LEU A 161 3.65 -11.83 4.12
CA LEU A 161 2.72 -12.05 3.02
C LEU A 161 2.79 -10.84 2.07
N ALA A 162 3.42 -11.05 0.92
CA ALA A 162 3.60 -10.00 -0.08
C ALA A 162 2.30 -9.70 -0.84
N GLY A 163 2.30 -8.58 -1.57
CA GLY A 163 1.21 -8.20 -2.44
C GLY A 163 1.13 -9.07 -3.71
N GLY A 164 -0.01 -9.00 -4.37
CA GLY A 164 -0.30 -9.74 -5.59
C GLY A 164 -1.79 -10.00 -5.74
N PHE A 165 -2.10 -11.05 -6.51
CA PHE A 165 -3.45 -11.53 -6.81
C PHE A 165 -3.49 -13.04 -6.65
N SER A 166 -3.40 -13.52 -5.42
CA SER A 166 -3.25 -14.94 -5.10
C SER A 166 -4.37 -15.79 -5.71
N ALA A 167 -3.98 -16.79 -6.52
CA ALA A 167 -4.88 -17.66 -7.29
C ALA A 167 -5.86 -16.91 -8.22
N GLY A 168 -5.48 -15.70 -8.68
CA GLY A 168 -6.25 -14.88 -9.61
C GLY A 168 -7.27 -13.95 -8.97
N ASP A 169 -7.35 -13.88 -7.65
CA ASP A 169 -8.27 -13.03 -6.86
C ASP A 169 -9.63 -12.84 -7.53
N GLU A 170 -10.57 -13.64 -7.16
CA GLU A 170 -11.94 -13.52 -7.67
C GLU A 170 -12.65 -12.32 -7.01
N PRO A 171 -13.63 -11.70 -7.71
CA PRO A 171 -14.53 -10.76 -7.07
C PRO A 171 -15.07 -11.35 -5.76
N ASP A 172 -15.07 -10.58 -4.68
CA ASP A 172 -15.51 -10.98 -3.35
C ASP A 172 -14.64 -12.03 -2.64
N GLY A 173 -13.39 -12.23 -3.08
CA GLY A 173 -12.59 -13.32 -2.58
C GLY A 173 -11.09 -13.17 -2.51
N SER A 174 -10.56 -11.97 -2.56
CA SER A 174 -9.11 -11.73 -2.44
C SER A 174 -8.49 -12.48 -1.27
N ALA A 175 -7.34 -13.09 -1.53
CA ALA A 175 -6.54 -13.84 -0.58
C ALA A 175 -7.16 -15.15 -0.04
N LYS A 176 -8.26 -15.66 -0.56
CA LYS A 176 -8.87 -16.94 -0.12
C LYS A 176 -7.88 -18.09 -0.15
N PHE A 177 -7.06 -18.18 -1.20
CA PHE A 177 -6.07 -19.25 -1.34
C PHE A 177 -5.03 -19.18 -0.22
N ILE A 178 -4.49 -17.99 0.07
CA ILE A 178 -3.54 -17.80 1.17
C ILE A 178 -4.18 -18.20 2.50
N VAL A 179 -5.41 -17.71 2.77
CA VAL A 179 -6.14 -18.03 4.01
C VAL A 179 -6.33 -19.53 4.20
N ASN A 180 -6.65 -20.28 3.12
CA ASN A 180 -6.76 -21.72 3.20
C ASN A 180 -5.43 -22.39 3.59
N VAL A 181 -4.31 -21.92 3.04
CA VAL A 181 -2.98 -22.43 3.41
C VAL A 181 -2.64 -22.08 4.85
N LEU A 182 -2.91 -20.85 5.30
CA LEU A 182 -2.68 -20.44 6.69
C LEU A 182 -3.51 -21.23 7.70
N ASN A 183 -4.70 -21.70 7.30
CA ASN A 183 -5.56 -22.54 8.13
C ASN A 183 -5.13 -24.02 8.18
N ASN A 184 -4.16 -24.43 7.36
CA ASN A 184 -3.53 -25.75 7.55
C ASN A 184 -2.97 -25.85 8.97
N LYS A 185 -3.24 -26.95 9.66
CA LYS A 185 -2.91 -27.10 11.08
C LYS A 185 -1.42 -26.85 11.35
N ASP A 186 -0.54 -27.44 10.56
CA ASP A 186 0.90 -27.32 10.73
C ASP A 186 1.40 -25.89 10.52
N ILE A 187 0.89 -25.20 9.50
CA ILE A 187 1.25 -23.80 9.20
C ILE A 187 0.72 -22.87 10.31
N ARG A 188 -0.51 -23.08 10.74
CA ARG A 188 -1.13 -22.32 11.83
C ARG A 188 -0.33 -22.43 13.12
N ASP A 189 0.05 -23.65 13.50
CA ASP A 189 0.79 -23.90 14.73
C ASP A 189 2.16 -23.19 14.69
N GLU A 190 2.87 -23.20 13.55
CA GLU A 190 4.16 -22.50 13.41
C GLU A 190 4.01 -20.97 13.38
N ILE A 191 2.94 -20.43 12.79
CA ILE A 191 2.64 -18.98 12.82
C ILE A 191 2.36 -18.53 14.26
N HIS A 192 1.59 -19.29 15.02
CA HIS A 192 1.36 -19.01 16.44
C HIS A 192 2.66 -19.09 17.24
N ALA A 193 3.47 -20.14 17.03
CA ALA A 193 4.77 -20.26 17.67
C ALA A 193 5.72 -19.11 17.31
N LEU A 194 5.68 -18.61 16.06
CA LEU A 194 6.46 -17.44 15.65
C LEU A 194 6.08 -16.20 16.47
N THR A 195 4.80 -15.90 16.59
CA THR A 195 4.34 -14.73 17.38
C THR A 195 4.58 -14.92 18.87
N ASP A 196 4.42 -16.13 19.41
CA ASP A 196 4.64 -16.45 20.82
C ASP A 196 6.10 -16.25 21.26
N ARG A 197 7.06 -16.49 20.34
CA ARG A 197 8.49 -16.17 20.58
C ARG A 197 8.90 -14.75 20.23
N GLY A 198 7.95 -13.83 19.97
CA GLY A 198 8.20 -12.43 19.66
C GLY A 198 8.56 -12.15 18.21
N GLY A 199 8.33 -13.10 17.30
CA GLY A 199 8.51 -12.90 15.87
C GLY A 199 7.48 -11.93 15.28
N LEU A 200 7.82 -11.33 14.14
CA LEU A 200 7.02 -10.30 13.48
C LEU A 200 6.31 -10.86 12.24
N ILE A 201 5.14 -10.30 11.92
CA ILE A 201 4.39 -10.61 10.70
C ILE A 201 4.02 -9.32 9.97
N LEU A 202 4.22 -9.32 8.64
CA LEU A 202 3.81 -8.22 7.74
C LEU A 202 2.90 -8.75 6.64
N GLY A 203 1.83 -8.02 6.35
CA GLY A 203 1.01 -8.22 5.15
C GLY A 203 0.84 -6.93 4.37
N ILE A 204 1.20 -6.94 3.09
CA ILE A 204 1.03 -5.78 2.21
C ILE A 204 0.01 -6.12 1.14
N CYS A 205 -0.98 -5.23 0.92
CA CYS A 205 -2.02 -5.35 -0.11
C CYS A 205 -2.74 -6.73 -0.02
N ASN A 206 -2.49 -7.66 -0.92
CA ASN A 206 -3.04 -9.02 -0.87
C ASN A 206 -2.66 -9.78 0.42
N GLY A 207 -1.45 -9.56 0.92
CA GLY A 207 -1.03 -10.08 2.22
C GLY A 207 -1.84 -9.50 3.38
N PHE A 208 -2.18 -8.21 3.35
CA PHE A 208 -3.04 -7.61 4.36
C PHE A 208 -4.46 -8.18 4.32
N GLN A 209 -5.01 -8.38 3.12
CA GLN A 209 -6.29 -9.05 2.94
C GLN A 209 -6.28 -10.45 3.59
N ALA A 210 -5.19 -11.21 3.41
CA ALA A 210 -5.03 -12.51 4.04
C ALA A 210 -4.97 -12.44 5.57
N LEU A 211 -4.22 -11.47 6.13
CA LEU A 211 -4.12 -11.29 7.58
C LEU A 211 -5.46 -10.94 8.22
N VAL A 212 -6.26 -10.08 7.59
CA VAL A 212 -7.60 -9.73 8.10
C VAL A 212 -8.56 -10.91 7.99
N LYS A 213 -8.64 -11.54 6.82
CA LYS A 213 -9.55 -12.68 6.59
C LYS A 213 -9.22 -13.93 7.40
N SER A 214 -7.98 -14.08 7.85
CA SER A 214 -7.55 -15.19 8.69
C SER A 214 -7.73 -14.97 10.20
N GLY A 215 -7.97 -13.71 10.63
CA GLY A 215 -8.07 -13.31 12.04
C GLY A 215 -6.73 -12.96 12.69
N LEU A 216 -5.61 -13.06 11.97
CA LEU A 216 -4.33 -12.53 12.47
C LEU A 216 -4.42 -11.02 12.73
N LEU A 217 -5.21 -10.30 11.96
CA LEU A 217 -5.59 -8.94 12.22
C LEU A 217 -7.10 -8.82 12.40
N PRO A 218 -7.56 -8.10 13.41
CA PRO A 218 -6.81 -7.38 14.45
C PRO A 218 -6.43 -8.24 15.68
N TYR A 219 -6.82 -9.53 15.74
CA TYR A 219 -6.84 -10.33 16.97
C TYR A 219 -5.48 -10.96 17.36
N GLY A 220 -4.54 -11.07 16.43
CA GLY A 220 -3.23 -11.67 16.66
C GLY A 220 -3.18 -13.19 16.57
N ARG A 221 -4.30 -13.87 16.25
CA ARG A 221 -4.42 -15.34 16.16
C ARG A 221 -5.27 -15.75 14.99
N LEU A 222 -4.89 -16.85 14.33
CA LEU A 222 -5.69 -17.49 13.28
C LEU A 222 -6.96 -18.12 13.87
N GLY A 223 -8.04 -18.04 13.08
CA GLY A 223 -9.32 -18.66 13.45
C GLY A 223 -10.20 -17.83 14.40
N MET A 224 -9.81 -16.61 14.75
CA MET A 224 -10.60 -15.73 15.62
C MET A 224 -11.67 -14.91 14.86
N VAL A 225 -11.87 -15.19 13.58
CA VAL A 225 -12.84 -14.43 12.75
C VAL A 225 -14.27 -14.73 13.18
N THR A 226 -15.05 -13.68 13.36
CA THR A 226 -16.48 -13.68 13.59
C THR A 226 -17.20 -12.88 12.51
N LYS A 227 -18.52 -12.85 12.53
CA LYS A 227 -19.30 -12.01 11.59
C LYS A 227 -19.14 -10.50 11.85
N GLU A 228 -18.65 -10.12 13.02
CA GLU A 228 -18.35 -8.73 13.41
C GLU A 228 -16.91 -8.31 13.05
N SER A 229 -16.09 -9.26 12.60
CA SER A 229 -14.69 -8.99 12.23
C SER A 229 -14.60 -8.04 11.04
N PRO A 230 -13.54 -7.20 10.97
CA PRO A 230 -13.33 -6.32 9.84
C PRO A 230 -13.02 -7.14 8.57
N THR A 231 -13.20 -6.53 7.43
CA THR A 231 -12.82 -7.14 6.14
C THR A 231 -12.23 -6.11 5.19
N LEU A 232 -11.54 -6.59 4.18
CA LEU A 232 -11.17 -5.81 3.00
C LEU A 232 -12.10 -6.19 1.86
N PHE A 233 -12.71 -5.17 1.26
CA PHE A 233 -13.78 -5.31 0.27
C PHE A 233 -13.48 -4.49 -0.98
N ARG A 234 -14.34 -4.60 -1.99
CA ARG A 234 -14.21 -3.84 -3.24
C ARG A 234 -14.18 -2.35 -2.99
N ASN A 235 -13.33 -1.65 -3.73
CA ASN A 235 -13.29 -0.20 -3.74
C ASN A 235 -14.67 0.38 -4.11
N ASP A 236 -15.05 1.49 -3.50
CA ASP A 236 -16.34 2.14 -3.76
C ASP A 236 -16.54 2.54 -5.22
N VAL A 237 -15.45 2.83 -5.93
CA VAL A 237 -15.45 3.11 -7.38
C VAL A 237 -15.63 1.85 -8.24
N ASN A 238 -15.76 0.68 -7.63
CA ASN A 238 -15.97 -0.62 -8.25
C ASN A 238 -14.96 -0.97 -9.36
N ARG A 239 -13.73 -0.51 -9.24
CA ARG A 239 -12.63 -0.79 -10.16
C ARG A 239 -11.28 -0.74 -9.45
N HIS A 240 -10.24 -1.22 -10.14
CA HIS A 240 -8.86 -1.10 -9.70
C HIS A 240 -8.43 0.37 -9.60
N ILE A 241 -7.76 0.71 -8.51
CA ILE A 241 -7.14 2.01 -8.25
C ILE A 241 -5.63 1.82 -8.25
N SER A 242 -4.93 2.68 -8.99
CA SER A 242 -3.46 2.75 -8.99
C SER A 242 -3.04 4.21 -8.95
N GLN A 243 -2.57 4.65 -7.79
CA GLN A 243 -2.16 6.04 -7.56
C GLN A 243 -1.20 6.17 -6.38
N ILE A 244 -0.61 7.34 -6.21
CA ILE A 244 0.09 7.72 -4.97
C ILE A 244 -0.92 8.40 -4.04
N VAL A 245 -0.96 7.95 -2.79
CA VAL A 245 -1.81 8.52 -1.72
C VAL A 245 -0.95 9.10 -0.62
N SER A 246 -1.50 10.05 0.12
CA SER A 246 -0.92 10.51 1.38
C SER A 246 -1.45 9.65 2.52
N THR A 247 -0.54 9.11 3.33
CA THR A 247 -0.89 8.37 4.54
C THR A 247 -0.21 9.00 5.75
N ARG A 248 -0.91 9.01 6.88
CA ARG A 248 -0.36 9.46 8.16
C ARG A 248 -0.19 8.32 9.13
N VAL A 249 0.84 8.40 9.94
CA VAL A 249 1.04 7.48 11.08
C VAL A 249 0.02 7.82 12.18
N ALA A 250 -0.82 6.86 12.56
CA ALA A 250 -1.83 7.05 13.59
C ALA A 250 -1.37 6.57 14.98
N THR A 251 -0.47 5.59 15.04
CA THR A 251 0.09 5.04 16.29
C THR A 251 1.55 4.65 16.12
N THR A 252 2.26 4.52 17.24
CA THR A 252 3.60 3.91 17.31
C THR A 252 3.63 2.66 18.19
N ALA A 253 2.46 2.07 18.46
CA ALA A 253 2.29 0.92 19.34
C ALA A 253 2.67 -0.42 18.70
N SER A 254 3.79 -0.45 17.95
CA SER A 254 4.30 -1.64 17.27
C SER A 254 5.81 -1.53 17.02
N PRO A 255 6.57 -2.64 17.05
CA PRO A 255 7.96 -2.66 16.59
C PRO A 255 8.13 -2.15 15.15
N TRP A 256 7.16 -2.40 14.28
CA TRP A 256 7.13 -1.92 12.89
C TRP A 256 7.15 -0.40 12.79
N LEU A 257 6.58 0.28 13.77
CA LEU A 257 6.36 1.73 13.78
C LEU A 257 7.36 2.48 14.67
N ARG A 258 8.41 1.79 15.12
CA ARG A 258 9.49 2.39 15.93
C ARG A 258 10.16 3.53 15.15
N GLY A 259 10.36 4.66 15.82
CA GLY A 259 11.01 5.83 15.22
C GLY A 259 10.11 6.73 14.37
N PHE A 260 8.89 6.33 14.06
CA PHE A 260 7.89 7.24 13.50
C PHE A 260 7.29 8.15 14.58
N ARG A 261 6.67 9.23 14.12
CA ARG A 261 5.91 10.15 14.97
C ARG A 261 4.43 10.08 14.58
N PRO A 262 3.50 10.05 15.55
CA PRO A 262 2.08 10.22 15.23
C PRO A 262 1.86 11.50 14.41
N GLY A 263 1.09 11.40 13.33
CA GLY A 263 0.88 12.48 12.37
C GLY A 263 1.94 12.60 11.26
N GLU A 264 3.03 11.83 11.29
CA GLU A 264 4.03 11.81 10.21
C GLU A 264 3.39 11.36 8.89
N LEU A 265 3.68 12.08 7.80
CA LEU A 265 3.08 11.89 6.49
C LEU A 265 4.02 11.18 5.53
N HIS A 266 3.45 10.28 4.73
CA HIS A 266 4.17 9.59 3.66
C HIS A 266 3.33 9.54 2.38
N SER A 267 4.00 9.70 1.24
CA SER A 267 3.41 9.52 -0.10
C SER A 267 3.67 8.09 -0.56
N ILE A 268 2.64 7.24 -0.59
CA ILE A 268 2.77 5.80 -0.80
C ILE A 268 1.95 5.35 -2.01
N ALA A 269 2.50 4.44 -2.80
CA ALA A 269 1.78 3.82 -3.91
C ALA A 269 0.71 2.85 -3.40
N VAL A 270 -0.50 2.93 -3.96
CA VAL A 270 -1.57 1.94 -3.80
C VAL A 270 -1.95 1.38 -5.16
N SER A 271 -2.29 0.08 -5.20
CA SER A 271 -2.66 -0.61 -6.44
C SER A 271 -3.53 -1.83 -6.09
N HIS A 272 -4.85 -1.66 -6.13
CA HIS A 272 -5.80 -2.68 -5.69
C HIS A 272 -7.22 -2.47 -6.24
N GLY A 273 -7.97 -3.56 -6.43
CA GLY A 273 -9.41 -3.55 -6.69
C GLY A 273 -10.24 -3.71 -5.41
N GLU A 274 -9.69 -4.37 -4.39
CA GLU A 274 -10.31 -4.69 -3.11
C GLU A 274 -9.45 -4.19 -1.94
N GLY A 275 -9.39 -2.87 -1.77
CA GLY A 275 -8.59 -2.24 -0.70
C GLY A 275 -9.41 -1.53 0.37
N LYS A 276 -10.74 -1.52 0.23
CA LYS A 276 -11.64 -0.85 1.17
C LYS A 276 -11.69 -1.60 2.50
N PHE A 277 -11.13 -1.01 3.55
CA PHE A 277 -11.26 -1.52 4.90
C PHE A 277 -12.67 -1.23 5.43
N VAL A 278 -13.40 -2.27 5.80
CA VAL A 278 -14.77 -2.19 6.30
C VAL A 278 -14.80 -2.72 7.73
N VAL A 279 -15.36 -1.93 8.62
CA VAL A 279 -15.45 -2.24 10.05
C VAL A 279 -16.68 -1.58 10.64
N SER A 280 -17.31 -2.20 11.65
CA SER A 280 -18.39 -1.58 12.43
C SER A 280 -17.86 -0.41 13.25
N GLU A 281 -18.74 0.53 13.60
CA GLU A 281 -18.38 1.67 14.46
C GLU A 281 -17.84 1.22 15.81
N GLU A 282 -18.48 0.22 16.42
CA GLU A 282 -18.08 -0.32 17.72
C GLU A 282 -16.65 -0.85 17.69
N LEU A 283 -16.34 -1.76 16.74
CA LEU A 283 -14.99 -2.31 16.60
C LEU A 283 -13.98 -1.23 16.18
N ALA A 284 -14.37 -0.25 15.36
CA ALA A 284 -13.50 0.86 15.01
C ALA A 284 -13.08 1.66 16.24
N ARG A 285 -14.04 2.00 17.13
CA ARG A 285 -13.75 2.68 18.40
C ARG A 285 -12.76 1.90 19.26
N GLU A 286 -12.90 0.58 19.33
CA GLU A 286 -11.97 -0.29 20.04
C GLU A 286 -10.57 -0.26 19.39
N LEU A 287 -10.48 -0.39 18.07
CA LEU A 287 -9.19 -0.35 17.34
C LEU A 287 -8.45 0.97 17.56
N PHE A 288 -9.17 2.10 17.52
CA PHE A 288 -8.59 3.41 17.80
C PHE A 288 -8.18 3.55 19.26
N ALA A 289 -9.03 3.15 20.22
CA ALA A 289 -8.73 3.24 21.66
C ALA A 289 -7.52 2.38 22.04
N ASN A 290 -7.39 1.18 21.46
CA ASN A 290 -6.28 0.26 21.70
C ASN A 290 -4.99 0.65 20.97
N GLY A 291 -5.04 1.66 20.08
CA GLY A 291 -3.91 2.07 19.23
C GLY A 291 -3.58 1.04 18.15
N GLN A 292 -4.58 0.31 17.66
CA GLN A 292 -4.40 -0.70 16.63
C GLN A 292 -4.51 -0.15 15.20
N VAL A 293 -4.98 1.08 15.00
CA VAL A 293 -4.92 1.75 13.70
C VAL A 293 -3.51 2.28 13.47
N ALA A 294 -2.79 1.69 12.50
CA ALA A 294 -1.40 2.02 12.21
C ALA A 294 -1.27 3.25 11.31
N PHE A 295 -2.03 3.24 10.22
CA PHE A 295 -2.01 4.29 9.20
C PHE A 295 -3.42 4.70 8.80
N GLN A 296 -3.57 5.97 8.45
CA GLN A 296 -4.80 6.53 7.89
C GLN A 296 -4.49 7.27 6.58
N TYR A 297 -5.43 7.24 5.64
CA TYR A 297 -5.42 8.15 4.50
C TYR A 297 -5.57 9.60 4.98
N ALA A 298 -4.82 10.51 4.38
CA ALA A 298 -4.78 11.90 4.79
C ALA A 298 -4.86 12.86 3.60
N ASP A 299 -5.44 14.04 3.85
CA ASP A 299 -5.45 15.15 2.90
C ASP A 299 -4.06 15.83 2.77
N ALA A 300 -3.96 16.85 1.94
CA ALA A 300 -2.72 17.59 1.74
C ALA A 300 -2.23 18.34 3.00
N ALA A 301 -3.13 18.63 3.94
CA ALA A 301 -2.80 19.26 5.22
C ALA A 301 -2.39 18.24 6.30
N GLY A 302 -2.51 16.94 6.00
CA GLY A 302 -2.16 15.85 6.92
C GLY A 302 -3.29 15.44 7.87
N ASN A 303 -4.51 15.92 7.63
CA ASN A 303 -5.66 15.47 8.40
C ASN A 303 -6.17 14.14 7.85
N PRO A 304 -6.54 13.18 8.69
CA PRO A 304 -7.20 11.98 8.20
C PRO A 304 -8.52 12.36 7.54
N THR A 305 -8.82 11.77 6.40
CA THR A 305 -10.03 12.12 5.64
C THR A 305 -10.69 10.89 5.03
N ALA A 306 -12.03 10.90 5.05
CA ALA A 306 -12.84 9.90 4.37
C ALA A 306 -13.09 10.26 2.90
N GLU A 307 -12.70 11.47 2.47
CA GLU A 307 -13.07 12.00 1.15
C GLU A 307 -12.13 11.54 0.02
N ALA A 308 -12.69 11.31 -1.16
CA ALA A 308 -11.92 11.17 -2.39
C ALA A 308 -11.36 12.56 -2.82
N PRO A 309 -10.19 12.61 -3.47
CA PRO A 309 -9.37 11.48 -3.93
C PRO A 309 -8.41 10.93 -2.87
N TRP A 310 -8.39 11.49 -1.65
CA TRP A 310 -7.43 11.18 -0.60
C TRP A 310 -7.63 9.77 -0.02
N ASN A 311 -8.89 9.38 0.22
CA ASN A 311 -9.30 8.02 0.58
C ASN A 311 -9.95 7.36 -0.64
N PRO A 312 -9.15 6.84 -1.58
CA PRO A 312 -9.66 6.52 -2.92
C PRO A 312 -10.52 5.26 -2.97
N ASN A 313 -10.37 4.38 -1.99
CA ASN A 313 -11.10 3.11 -1.93
C ASN A 313 -12.36 3.15 -1.06
N GLY A 314 -12.57 4.24 -0.29
CA GLY A 314 -13.71 4.40 0.61
C GLY A 314 -13.55 3.68 1.95
N SER A 315 -12.32 3.41 2.41
CA SER A 315 -12.04 2.77 3.70
C SER A 315 -12.70 3.48 4.86
N SER A 316 -13.36 2.72 5.74
CA SER A 316 -13.99 3.21 6.95
C SER A 316 -12.98 3.99 7.81
N TYR A 317 -13.38 5.19 8.29
CA TYR A 317 -12.57 6.04 9.17
C TYR A 317 -11.17 6.36 8.64
N ALA A 318 -11.01 6.35 7.32
CA ALA A 318 -9.74 6.54 6.62
C ALA A 318 -8.66 5.48 6.93
N ILE A 319 -9.01 4.32 7.46
CA ILE A 319 -8.05 3.28 7.84
C ILE A 319 -7.35 2.72 6.60
N GLU A 320 -6.02 2.87 6.56
CA GLU A 320 -5.15 2.32 5.50
C GLU A 320 -4.42 1.06 5.97
N GLY A 321 -4.12 0.97 7.26
CA GLY A 321 -3.44 -0.18 7.86
C GLY A 321 -3.67 -0.30 9.35
N ILE A 322 -3.59 -1.53 9.86
CA ILE A 322 -3.80 -1.86 11.28
C ILE A 322 -2.71 -2.79 11.81
N ILE A 323 -2.57 -2.82 13.13
CA ILE A 323 -1.73 -3.78 13.85
C ILE A 323 -2.59 -4.72 14.71
N SER A 324 -2.01 -5.87 15.07
CA SER A 324 -2.60 -6.77 16.04
C SER A 324 -2.57 -6.17 17.47
N GLN A 325 -3.40 -6.70 18.34
CA GLN A 325 -3.49 -6.26 19.74
C GLN A 325 -2.13 -6.30 20.47
N ASN A 326 -1.28 -7.30 20.17
CA ASN A 326 0.07 -7.40 20.72
C ASN A 326 1.12 -6.56 19.96
N GLY A 327 0.76 -5.88 18.89
CA GLY A 327 1.63 -5.03 18.07
C GLY A 327 2.61 -5.74 17.15
N LEU A 328 2.68 -7.08 17.15
CA LEU A 328 3.68 -7.84 16.39
C LEU A 328 3.33 -8.04 14.92
N ILE A 329 2.05 -7.88 14.56
CA ILE A 329 1.55 -8.09 13.21
C ILE A 329 1.10 -6.75 12.64
N LEU A 330 1.59 -6.40 11.45
CA LEU A 330 1.19 -5.20 10.70
C LEU A 330 0.59 -5.60 9.36
N GLY A 331 -0.52 -4.99 9.01
CA GLY A 331 -1.09 -5.07 7.67
C GLY A 331 -1.46 -3.69 7.13
N LYS A 332 -1.21 -3.46 5.83
CA LYS A 332 -1.51 -2.21 5.16
C LYS A 332 -1.75 -2.42 3.67
N MET A 333 -2.53 -1.52 3.04
CA MET A 333 -2.78 -1.57 1.60
C MET A 333 -1.68 -0.93 0.75
N GLY A 334 -1.00 0.08 1.27
CA GLY A 334 0.04 0.80 0.56
C GLY A 334 1.34 0.02 0.43
N HIS A 335 1.95 0.13 -0.74
CA HIS A 335 3.15 -0.60 -1.16
C HIS A 335 4.43 0.16 -0.79
N THR A 336 4.85 0.07 0.45
CA THR A 336 6.10 0.68 0.96
C THR A 336 7.35 0.08 0.32
N GLU A 337 7.30 -1.19 -0.07
CA GLU A 337 8.39 -1.95 -0.70
C GLU A 337 8.73 -1.46 -2.11
N ARG A 338 7.80 -0.77 -2.78
CA ARG A 338 8.00 -0.30 -4.17
C ARG A 338 8.84 0.97 -4.27
N TYR A 339 9.16 1.60 -3.15
CA TYR A 339 10.00 2.80 -3.16
C TYR A 339 11.48 2.46 -2.96
N GLU A 340 12.31 3.02 -3.82
CA GLU A 340 13.76 3.15 -3.64
C GLU A 340 14.24 4.53 -4.11
N ASN A 341 15.48 4.86 -3.78
CA ASN A 341 16.08 6.13 -4.17
C ASN A 341 15.97 6.34 -5.68
N ASN A 342 15.61 7.56 -6.07
CA ASN A 342 15.38 8.00 -7.44
C ASN A 342 14.07 7.55 -8.10
N LEU A 343 13.20 6.79 -7.43
CA LEU A 343 11.84 6.57 -7.90
C LEU A 343 10.90 7.71 -7.47
N PHE A 344 9.83 7.91 -8.24
CA PHE A 344 8.78 8.92 -7.98
C PHE A 344 9.32 10.34 -7.74
N LYS A 345 10.34 10.76 -8.51
CA LYS A 345 10.97 12.08 -8.36
C LYS A 345 10.00 13.25 -8.52
N ASN A 346 9.01 13.11 -9.38
CA ASN A 346 7.98 14.08 -9.67
C ASN A 346 6.81 14.10 -8.65
N ILE A 347 6.86 13.22 -7.65
CA ILE A 347 5.86 13.17 -6.59
C ILE A 347 6.41 13.90 -5.36
N ALA A 348 5.66 14.84 -4.81
CA ALA A 348 6.02 15.55 -3.59
C ALA A 348 5.88 14.64 -2.34
N GLY A 349 6.48 15.07 -1.24
CA GLY A 349 6.37 14.41 0.07
C GLY A 349 7.42 13.33 0.34
N ASN A 350 7.39 12.82 1.59
CA ASN A 350 8.25 11.74 2.03
C ASN A 350 7.71 10.40 1.53
N LYS A 351 8.50 9.64 0.80
CA LYS A 351 8.13 8.34 0.22
C LYS A 351 8.74 7.17 0.98
N GLN A 352 9.68 7.47 1.87
CA GLN A 352 10.41 6.46 2.62
C GLN A 352 9.71 6.15 3.94
N GLN A 353 9.13 4.97 4.05
CA GLN A 353 8.66 4.41 5.31
C GLN A 353 9.66 3.37 5.82
N SER A 354 10.27 3.60 6.97
CA SER A 354 11.34 2.76 7.53
C SER A 354 10.86 1.45 8.14
N LEU A 355 9.75 0.87 7.67
CA LEU A 355 9.14 -0.34 8.24
C LEU A 355 10.11 -1.53 8.29
N PHE A 356 10.82 -1.78 7.19
CA PHE A 356 11.75 -2.90 7.06
C PHE A 356 12.95 -2.74 7.98
N ALA A 357 13.51 -1.52 8.04
CA ALA A 357 14.62 -1.19 8.94
C ALA A 357 14.19 -1.30 10.42
N ASN A 358 13.00 -0.83 10.77
CA ASN A 358 12.44 -0.91 12.11
C ASN A 358 12.27 -2.38 12.55
N ALA A 359 11.75 -3.23 11.67
CA ALA A 359 11.58 -4.65 11.95
C ALA A 359 12.93 -5.36 12.17
N VAL A 360 13.95 -5.07 11.36
CA VAL A 360 15.30 -5.62 11.53
C VAL A 360 15.91 -5.13 12.83
N ALA A 361 15.80 -3.83 13.12
CA ALA A 361 16.33 -3.22 14.34
C ALA A 361 15.69 -3.77 15.63
N TYR A 362 14.44 -4.26 15.57
CA TYR A 362 13.76 -4.86 16.70
C TYR A 362 14.49 -6.11 17.23
N PHE A 363 15.12 -6.91 16.35
CA PHE A 363 15.83 -8.13 16.72
C PHE A 363 17.29 -7.89 17.15
N ARG A 364 17.86 -6.72 16.81
CA ARG A 364 19.23 -6.37 17.17
C ARG A 364 19.31 -5.89 18.64
N LYS A 365 20.44 -6.08 19.27
CA LYS A 365 20.70 -5.43 20.57
C LYS A 365 20.59 -3.91 20.42
N VAL A 366 19.83 -3.28 21.29
CA VAL A 366 19.91 -1.83 21.46
C VAL A 366 21.31 -1.56 22.04
N GLN A 367 22.18 -0.92 21.23
CA GLN A 367 23.42 -0.34 21.76
C GLN A 367 23.11 0.92 22.56
#